data_c64536c6cbce5f177108d728aa716f97
#
_entry.id   c64536c6cbce5f177108d728aa716f97
#
_cell.length_a   1.000
_cell.length_b   1.000
_cell.length_c   1.000
_cell.angle_alpha   90.00
_cell.angle_beta   90.00
_cell.angle_gamma   90.00
#
_symmetry.space_group_name_H-M   'P 1'
#
loop_
_entity.id
_entity.type
_entity.pdbx_description
1 polymer ?
#
loop_
_entity_poly.entity_id
_entity_poly.type
_entity_poly.pdbx_seq_one_letter_code
_entity_poly.pdbx_strand_id
1 'polypeptide(L)'
;FKLYSLSLSICAAMGETGTRLVQLGCVWQKLNIAPAPLSTSTTHCHSLRRNYYPSIIRCCVSTSDKANKSTSLTQTPIPWGCDVDSLDNAEALQKWLTESGLPPQKMALQRVEVGERGLVALKNIRKSEKLLFVPPSLVITADSEWSCEEAGKVLKQSGVPDWPLLATYLISEASLMKSSRWSNYISALPRQPYSLLYWTPAELDRYLEASQIRRRAIERINDVNGTYNDLRSRIFGKYPDLFPDEVLHEVFNMETFKWSFGILFSRLVRLPSMDGKVALVPWADMLNHNCEVETFLDYDAASKGVVFTTDRSYQPGEQVFISYGRKSNGELLLSYGFVPKEGTNPSDSAELLLSLNKSDKCYKEKMEALKKYGLSTSHCFPLRVTGWPLELMAYAYLAASPADMIGQYEEMAAAASNITTVKKDIRYPEIEEQALQYILNSCESSISKYSKFLQASGTMDLDVTSPKQLNRKLFLKQLAVDLCTSEQRILFRTQYVLRRRLRDIRSGELRALRLFDGFRKLFK
;
A
#
# COMPACT_ATOMS: atom_id res chain seq x y z
N PHE A 1 27.69 -4.26 14.30
CA PHE A 1 27.38 -5.28 13.26
C PHE A 1 26.12 -6.12 13.56
N LYS A 2 25.63 -6.17 14.82
CA LYS A 2 24.40 -6.93 15.17
C LYS A 2 23.09 -6.12 15.11
N LEU A 3 23.14 -4.81 14.96
CA LEU A 3 21.96 -3.93 14.87
C LEU A 3 21.46 -3.67 13.44
N TYR A 4 22.27 -3.98 12.42
CA TYR A 4 21.89 -3.80 11.01
C TYR A 4 20.98 -4.92 10.45
N SER A 5 20.93 -6.07 11.09
CA SER A 5 20.15 -7.23 10.63
C SER A 5 18.65 -7.15 10.99
N LEU A 6 18.28 -6.38 12.02
CA LEU A 6 16.88 -6.20 12.42
C LEU A 6 16.11 -5.16 11.58
N SER A 7 16.81 -4.20 10.98
CA SER A 7 16.18 -3.15 10.17
C SER A 7 15.72 -3.65 8.78
N LEU A 8 16.37 -4.67 8.24
CA LEU A 8 16.04 -5.25 6.92
C LEU A 8 14.78 -6.12 6.93
N SER A 9 14.43 -6.73 8.06
CA SER A 9 13.20 -7.54 8.19
C SER A 9 11.94 -6.69 8.33
N ILE A 10 12.05 -5.43 8.77
CA ILE A 10 10.90 -4.56 9.04
C ILE A 10 10.41 -3.86 7.77
N CYS A 11 11.30 -3.60 6.79
CA CYS A 11 10.89 -3.02 5.50
C CYS A 11 10.09 -3.99 4.61
N ALA A 12 10.27 -5.30 4.77
CA ALA A 12 9.47 -6.30 4.06
C ALA A 12 8.01 -6.36 4.59
N ALA A 13 7.78 -5.94 5.83
CA ALA A 13 6.46 -5.97 6.48
C ALA A 13 5.49 -4.88 6.00
N MET A 14 5.92 -3.87 5.25
CA MET A 14 5.02 -2.81 4.76
C MET A 14 4.12 -3.25 3.59
N GLY A 15 4.42 -4.36 2.91
CA GLY A 15 3.50 -5.00 1.95
C GLY A 15 2.41 -5.83 2.63
N GLU A 16 2.63 -6.24 3.88
CA GLU A 16 1.73 -7.16 4.60
C GLU A 16 0.73 -6.44 5.53
N THR A 17 0.90 -5.14 5.81
CA THR A 17 0.08 -4.43 6.81
C THR A 17 -1.37 -4.20 6.41
N GLY A 18 -1.71 -4.25 5.11
CA GLY A 18 -3.10 -4.24 4.66
C GLY A 18 -3.90 -5.46 5.16
N THR A 19 -3.25 -6.61 5.17
CA THR A 19 -3.88 -7.88 5.58
C THR A 19 -3.95 -8.05 7.11
N ARG A 20 -3.02 -7.43 7.86
CA ARG A 20 -3.02 -7.50 9.33
C ARG A 20 -4.04 -6.59 10.01
N LEU A 21 -4.49 -5.51 9.37
CA LEU A 21 -5.57 -4.67 9.92
C LEU A 21 -6.89 -5.45 10.06
N VAL A 22 -7.21 -6.34 9.12
CA VAL A 22 -8.39 -7.20 9.20
C VAL A 22 -8.22 -8.31 10.25
N GLN A 23 -7.01 -8.86 10.40
CA GLN A 23 -6.75 -9.85 11.46
C GLN A 23 -6.84 -9.27 12.86
N LEU A 24 -6.50 -8.00 13.08
CA LEU A 24 -6.71 -7.33 14.35
C LEU A 24 -8.20 -7.14 14.67
N GLY A 25 -9.04 -6.85 13.67
CA GLY A 25 -10.50 -6.81 13.84
C GLY A 25 -11.09 -8.16 14.28
N CYS A 26 -10.61 -9.27 13.74
CA CYS A 26 -11.06 -10.61 14.10
C CYS A 26 -10.53 -11.12 15.47
N VAL A 27 -9.40 -10.63 15.96
CA VAL A 27 -8.84 -11.01 17.26
C VAL A 27 -9.62 -10.35 18.42
N TRP A 28 -10.21 -9.17 18.20
CA TRP A 28 -11.00 -8.48 19.22
C TRP A 28 -12.35 -9.16 19.55
N GLN A 29 -12.87 -10.00 18.66
CA GLN A 29 -14.09 -10.78 18.97
C GLN A 29 -13.86 -11.95 19.95
N LYS A 30 -12.61 -12.29 20.31
CA LYS A 30 -12.29 -13.41 21.19
C LYS A 30 -11.86 -13.04 22.61
N LEU A 31 -11.75 -11.77 22.94
CA LEU A 31 -11.47 -11.31 24.31
C LEU A 31 -12.72 -10.67 24.90
N ASN A 32 -13.57 -11.52 25.53
CA ASN A 32 -14.67 -11.10 26.39
C ASN A 32 -14.10 -10.47 27.68
N ILE A 33 -13.87 -9.16 27.65
CA ILE A 33 -13.65 -8.37 28.87
C ILE A 33 -14.90 -7.51 29.04
N ALA A 34 -15.69 -7.89 30.04
CA ALA A 34 -16.89 -7.13 30.43
C ALA A 34 -16.49 -5.73 30.95
N PRO A 35 -17.19 -4.67 30.58
CA PRO A 35 -16.95 -3.34 31.14
C PRO A 35 -17.45 -3.28 32.59
N ALA A 36 -16.61 -2.73 33.46
CA ALA A 36 -16.98 -2.42 34.85
C ALA A 36 -18.06 -1.32 34.89
N PRO A 37 -19.02 -1.36 35.83
CA PRO A 37 -20.08 -0.41 35.89
C PRO A 37 -19.59 0.97 36.36
N LEU A 38 -19.86 2.00 35.57
CA LEU A 38 -19.68 3.40 35.99
C LEU A 38 -20.79 3.80 36.94
N SER A 39 -20.39 4.22 38.13
CA SER A 39 -21.28 4.80 39.16
C SER A 39 -21.82 6.15 38.71
N THR A 40 -23.15 6.26 38.68
CA THR A 40 -23.89 7.50 38.50
C THR A 40 -23.79 8.37 39.73
N SER A 41 -23.21 9.56 39.62
CA SER A 41 -23.48 10.66 40.54
C SER A 41 -24.15 11.80 39.77
N THR A 42 -25.45 11.93 39.98
CA THR A 42 -26.26 13.06 39.54
C THR A 42 -25.97 14.29 40.40
N THR A 43 -25.46 15.33 39.79
CA THR A 43 -25.54 16.69 40.32
C THR A 43 -26.24 17.57 39.28
N HIS A 44 -27.45 18.03 39.66
CA HIS A 44 -28.20 19.03 38.94
C HIS A 44 -27.45 20.36 38.91
N CYS A 45 -27.26 20.91 37.71
CA CYS A 45 -27.06 22.34 37.56
C CYS A 45 -27.93 22.86 36.41
N HIS A 46 -28.84 23.79 36.77
CA HIS A 46 -29.80 24.43 35.88
C HIS A 46 -29.15 25.48 34.98
N SER A 47 -29.61 25.45 33.73
CA SER A 47 -29.82 26.55 32.77
C SER A 47 -28.63 27.42 32.37
N LEU A 48 -28.32 27.28 31.10
CA LEU A 48 -28.37 28.36 30.08
C LEU A 48 -28.05 27.72 28.73
N ARG A 49 -29.09 27.26 28.02
CA ARG A 49 -28.95 26.81 26.62
C ARG A 49 -28.63 28.02 25.75
N ARG A 50 -27.35 28.28 25.47
CA ARG A 50 -26.89 28.92 24.24
C ARG A 50 -26.50 27.79 23.29
N ASN A 51 -27.23 27.70 22.18
CA ASN A 51 -26.91 26.81 21.07
C ASN A 51 -25.53 27.17 20.51
N TYR A 52 -24.49 26.56 21.05
CA TYR A 52 -23.20 26.51 20.42
C TYR A 52 -23.17 25.24 19.57
N TYR A 53 -23.57 25.35 18.31
CA TYR A 53 -23.13 24.41 17.31
C TYR A 53 -21.62 24.63 17.12
N PRO A 54 -20.76 23.58 17.18
CA PRO A 54 -19.37 23.74 16.85
C PRO A 54 -19.28 24.31 15.44
N SER A 55 -18.36 25.23 15.22
CA SER A 55 -18.17 26.02 13.99
C SER A 55 -17.89 25.23 12.71
N ILE A 56 -17.85 23.91 12.78
CA ILE A 56 -17.67 22.99 11.66
C ILE A 56 -18.84 23.07 10.63
N ILE A 57 -20.05 23.41 11.06
CA ILE A 57 -21.26 23.33 10.20
C ILE A 57 -21.51 24.60 9.38
N ARG A 58 -20.95 25.75 9.75
CA ARG A 58 -21.30 27.03 9.10
C ARG A 58 -20.55 27.37 7.82
N CYS A 59 -19.47 26.67 7.46
CA CYS A 59 -18.69 26.97 6.26
C CYS A 59 -19.11 26.23 4.98
N CYS A 60 -19.95 25.20 5.06
CA CYS A 60 -20.30 24.37 3.90
C CYS A 60 -21.61 24.72 3.19
N VAL A 61 -22.38 25.68 3.68
CA VAL A 61 -23.63 26.12 3.02
C VAL A 61 -23.41 27.46 2.33
N SER A 62 -22.70 27.46 1.23
CA SER A 62 -22.83 28.50 0.21
C SER A 62 -23.75 27.96 -0.87
N THR A 63 -24.91 28.58 -0.96
CA THR A 63 -25.93 28.40 -2.00
C THR A 63 -25.31 28.34 -3.39
N SER A 64 -25.39 27.20 -4.04
CA SER A 64 -25.26 27.10 -5.49
C SER A 64 -26.51 26.49 -6.09
N ASP A 65 -26.92 27.12 -7.15
CA ASP A 65 -28.11 27.01 -7.95
C ASP A 65 -28.62 25.59 -8.23
N LYS A 66 -29.95 25.51 -8.23
CA LYS A 66 -30.75 24.37 -8.71
C LYS A 66 -30.41 24.06 -10.16
N ALA A 67 -29.80 22.93 -10.41
CA ALA A 67 -29.73 22.32 -11.74
C ALA A 67 -30.13 20.85 -11.68
N ASN A 68 -31.15 20.56 -12.42
CA ASN A 68 -31.75 19.33 -12.94
C ASN A 68 -31.14 17.99 -12.53
N LYS A 69 -31.99 17.17 -11.90
CA LYS A 69 -31.84 15.72 -11.73
C LYS A 69 -31.77 15.02 -13.08
N SER A 70 -30.61 14.43 -13.39
CA SER A 70 -30.48 13.27 -14.25
C SER A 70 -29.74 12.20 -13.47
N THR A 71 -30.36 11.04 -13.31
CA THR A 71 -29.84 9.85 -12.64
C THR A 71 -28.69 9.24 -13.42
N SER A 72 -27.48 9.64 -13.08
CA SER A 72 -26.24 8.88 -13.34
C SER A 72 -25.50 8.81 -12.01
N LEU A 73 -24.98 7.63 -11.67
CA LEU A 73 -24.08 7.40 -10.51
C LEU A 73 -22.77 8.19 -10.72
N THR A 74 -22.82 9.51 -10.63
CA THR A 74 -21.66 10.38 -10.62
C THR A 74 -21.21 10.50 -9.17
N GLN A 75 -20.03 9.94 -8.86
CA GLN A 75 -19.31 10.20 -7.61
C GLN A 75 -19.30 11.71 -7.38
N THR A 76 -19.75 12.15 -6.21
CA THR A 76 -19.64 13.55 -5.81
C THR A 76 -18.15 13.92 -5.78
N PRO A 77 -17.72 14.93 -6.53
CA PRO A 77 -16.32 15.30 -6.58
C PRO A 77 -15.87 15.79 -5.20
N ILE A 78 -14.68 15.36 -4.76
CA ILE A 78 -14.05 15.86 -3.54
C ILE A 78 -13.90 17.38 -3.66
N PRO A 79 -14.38 18.18 -2.68
CA PRO A 79 -14.42 19.64 -2.79
C PRO A 79 -13.05 20.30 -2.53
N TRP A 80 -12.09 19.58 -1.97
CA TRP A 80 -10.75 20.08 -1.61
C TRP A 80 -9.65 19.43 -2.45
N GLY A 81 -8.42 19.96 -2.30
CA GLY A 81 -7.26 19.51 -3.07
C GLY A 81 -7.16 20.14 -4.46
N CYS A 82 -6.19 19.70 -5.25
CA CYS A 82 -5.90 20.19 -6.61
C CYS A 82 -5.68 19.02 -7.57
N ASP A 83 -5.51 19.32 -8.85
CA ASP A 83 -5.07 18.32 -9.83
C ASP A 83 -3.62 17.88 -9.51
N VAL A 84 -3.29 16.64 -9.85
CA VAL A 84 -2.03 16.00 -9.42
C VAL A 84 -0.78 16.79 -9.84
N ASP A 85 -0.82 17.41 -11.01
CA ASP A 85 0.27 18.20 -11.60
C ASP A 85 0.12 19.72 -11.42
N SER A 86 -0.92 20.18 -10.70
CA SER A 86 -1.14 21.60 -10.49
C SER A 86 -0.06 22.24 -9.61
N LEU A 87 0.40 23.42 -10.00
CA LEU A 87 1.30 24.27 -9.25
C LEU A 87 0.58 25.48 -8.63
N ASP A 88 -0.74 25.62 -8.82
CA ASP A 88 -1.50 26.82 -8.43
C ASP A 88 -1.35 27.15 -6.94
N ASN A 89 -1.22 26.12 -6.09
CA ASN A 89 -1.06 26.28 -4.65
C ASN A 89 0.40 26.14 -4.17
N ALA A 90 1.37 26.00 -5.07
CA ALA A 90 2.77 25.73 -4.70
C ALA A 90 3.42 26.89 -3.93
N GLU A 91 3.20 28.12 -4.39
CA GLU A 91 3.73 29.33 -3.73
C GLU A 91 3.08 29.55 -2.36
N ALA A 92 1.75 29.39 -2.26
CA ALA A 92 1.02 29.51 -1.01
C ALA A 92 1.46 28.45 0.00
N LEU A 93 1.68 27.20 -0.45
CA LEU A 93 2.22 26.12 0.37
C LEU A 93 3.62 26.46 0.89
N GLN A 94 4.53 26.89 0.01
CA GLN A 94 5.91 27.21 0.39
C GLN A 94 5.97 28.40 1.35
N LYS A 95 5.19 29.45 1.10
CA LYS A 95 5.09 30.61 1.98
C LYS A 95 4.60 30.21 3.36
N TRP A 96 3.47 29.48 3.44
CA TRP A 96 2.91 28.99 4.70
C TRP A 96 3.91 28.10 5.47
N LEU A 97 4.60 27.19 4.79
CA LEU A 97 5.61 26.32 5.42
C LEU A 97 6.75 27.14 6.03
N THR A 98 7.23 28.18 5.29
CA THR A 98 8.30 29.07 5.77
C THR A 98 7.84 29.86 6.99
N GLU A 99 6.64 30.42 6.95
CA GLU A 99 6.03 31.15 8.08
C GLU A 99 5.77 30.23 9.29
N SER A 100 5.57 28.93 9.06
CA SER A 100 5.38 27.90 10.09
C SER A 100 6.68 27.27 10.60
N GLY A 101 7.85 27.77 10.19
CA GLY A 101 9.15 27.36 10.70
C GLY A 101 9.95 26.41 9.82
N LEU A 102 9.50 26.13 8.59
CA LEU A 102 10.36 25.42 7.63
C LEU A 102 11.53 26.31 7.22
N PRO A 103 12.78 25.90 7.44
CA PRO A 103 13.94 26.70 7.04
C PRO A 103 14.05 26.83 5.51
N PRO A 104 14.85 27.80 5.01
CA PRO A 104 15.07 27.96 3.57
C PRO A 104 15.50 26.67 2.90
N GLN A 105 14.83 26.29 1.81
CA GLN A 105 15.07 25.06 1.10
C GLN A 105 15.99 25.26 -0.10
N LYS A 106 16.78 24.22 -0.44
CA LYS A 106 17.57 24.17 -1.68
C LYS A 106 16.78 23.64 -2.89
N MET A 107 15.50 23.38 -2.70
CA MET A 107 14.59 22.78 -3.69
C MET A 107 13.32 23.61 -3.81
N ALA A 108 12.68 23.56 -4.97
CA ALA A 108 11.36 24.12 -5.20
C ALA A 108 10.45 23.12 -5.88
N LEU A 109 9.14 23.23 -5.64
CA LEU A 109 8.14 22.44 -6.32
C LEU A 109 7.99 22.96 -7.76
N GLN A 110 8.24 22.08 -8.73
CA GLN A 110 8.18 22.41 -10.15
C GLN A 110 7.50 21.29 -10.94
N ARG A 111 7.06 21.61 -12.15
CA ARG A 111 6.62 20.59 -13.12
C ARG A 111 7.86 19.87 -13.65
N VAL A 112 7.88 18.53 -13.57
CA VAL A 112 9.04 17.70 -13.93
C VAL A 112 8.82 16.89 -15.19
N GLU A 113 7.63 16.33 -15.37
CA GLU A 113 7.18 15.66 -16.58
C GLU A 113 5.73 16.05 -16.88
N VAL A 114 5.22 15.63 -18.04
CA VAL A 114 3.80 15.87 -18.41
C VAL A 114 2.90 15.12 -17.42
N GLY A 115 2.06 15.86 -16.72
CA GLY A 115 1.16 15.30 -15.70
C GLY A 115 1.79 15.08 -14.33
N GLU A 116 3.04 15.52 -14.09
CA GLU A 116 3.73 15.35 -12.83
C GLU A 116 4.42 16.63 -12.32
N ARG A 117 4.48 16.74 -11.00
CA ARG A 117 5.27 17.75 -10.27
C ARG A 117 6.19 17.08 -9.25
N GLY A 118 7.29 17.73 -8.92
CA GLY A 118 8.27 17.21 -7.96
C GLY A 118 9.18 18.28 -7.43
N LEU A 119 10.02 17.96 -6.45
CA LEU A 119 11.02 18.88 -5.92
C LEU A 119 12.27 18.88 -6.80
N VAL A 120 12.63 20.05 -7.30
CA VAL A 120 13.77 20.28 -8.18
C VAL A 120 14.83 21.10 -7.44
N ALA A 121 16.09 20.70 -7.56
CA ALA A 121 17.22 21.39 -6.94
C ALA A 121 17.40 22.80 -7.54
N LEU A 122 17.48 23.80 -6.68
CA LEU A 122 17.77 25.22 -7.04
C LEU A 122 19.27 25.53 -6.94
N LYS A 123 20.01 24.74 -6.19
CA LYS A 123 21.44 24.87 -5.91
C LYS A 123 22.07 23.49 -5.90
N ASN A 124 23.40 23.45 -6.04
CA ASN A 124 24.14 22.21 -5.89
C ASN A 124 23.86 21.55 -4.54
N ILE A 125 23.52 20.28 -4.57
CA ILE A 125 23.31 19.41 -3.42
C ILE A 125 24.40 18.35 -3.44
N ARG A 126 25.11 18.19 -2.33
CA ARG A 126 26.20 17.21 -2.23
C ARG A 126 25.68 15.86 -1.78
N LYS A 127 26.40 14.80 -2.14
CA LYS A 127 26.18 13.49 -1.54
C LYS A 127 26.37 13.56 -0.02
N SER A 128 25.54 12.84 0.72
CA SER A 128 25.50 12.83 2.18
C SER A 128 25.13 14.19 2.82
N GLU A 129 24.51 15.07 2.05
CA GLU A 129 23.95 16.30 2.60
C GLU A 129 22.60 16.02 3.27
N LYS A 130 22.42 16.52 4.49
CA LYS A 130 21.11 16.55 5.15
C LYS A 130 20.24 17.59 4.47
N LEU A 131 19.19 17.12 3.85
CA LEU A 131 18.16 17.96 3.23
C LEU A 131 16.87 17.83 4.00
N LEU A 132 16.01 18.79 3.80
CA LEU A 132 14.76 18.94 4.51
C LEU A 132 15.00 18.96 6.02
N PHE A 133 14.46 19.92 6.63
CA PHE A 133 14.27 19.95 8.07
C PHE A 133 12.81 20.33 8.27
N VAL A 134 11.95 19.34 8.51
CA VAL A 134 10.54 19.59 8.79
C VAL A 134 10.36 19.54 10.30
N PRO A 135 10.07 20.68 10.96
CA PRO A 135 9.90 20.70 12.40
C PRO A 135 8.67 19.88 12.83
N PRO A 136 8.63 19.35 14.06
CA PRO A 136 7.52 18.54 14.55
C PRO A 136 6.16 19.22 14.46
N SER A 137 6.13 20.56 14.56
CA SER A 137 4.90 21.36 14.41
C SER A 137 4.25 21.25 13.02
N LEU A 138 5.03 20.84 12.02
CA LEU A 138 4.57 20.61 10.64
C LEU A 138 4.38 19.12 10.31
N VAL A 139 4.47 18.22 11.27
CA VAL A 139 4.27 16.78 11.09
C VAL A 139 2.88 16.40 11.60
N ILE A 140 2.10 15.71 10.77
CA ILE A 140 0.75 15.26 11.10
C ILE A 140 0.81 13.78 11.48
N THR A 141 0.43 13.46 12.71
CA THR A 141 0.36 12.10 13.27
C THR A 141 -1.01 11.82 13.89
N ALA A 142 -1.23 10.58 14.33
CA ALA A 142 -2.43 10.24 15.10
C ALA A 142 -2.55 11.03 16.42
N ASP A 143 -1.42 11.57 16.94
CA ASP A 143 -1.38 12.38 18.17
C ASP A 143 -1.67 13.87 17.91
N SER A 144 -1.81 14.30 16.65
CA SER A 144 -2.08 15.69 16.31
C SER A 144 -3.33 16.22 16.99
N GLU A 145 -3.29 17.50 17.36
CA GLU A 145 -4.41 18.18 18.01
C GLU A 145 -5.56 18.40 17.01
N TRP A 146 -6.75 18.04 17.43
CA TRP A 146 -7.96 18.17 16.64
C TRP A 146 -8.59 19.54 16.83
N SER A 147 -9.05 20.15 15.74
CA SER A 147 -9.83 21.39 15.81
C SER A 147 -11.16 21.19 16.55
N CYS A 148 -11.75 19.99 16.47
CA CYS A 148 -12.81 19.54 17.36
C CYS A 148 -12.23 18.56 18.38
N GLU A 149 -11.83 19.06 19.53
CA GLU A 149 -11.17 18.30 20.59
C GLU A 149 -12.02 17.13 21.10
N GLU A 150 -13.34 17.33 21.22
CA GLU A 150 -14.26 16.27 21.69
C GLU A 150 -14.35 15.11 20.71
N ALA A 151 -14.42 15.38 19.40
CA ALA A 151 -14.43 14.33 18.39
C ALA A 151 -13.11 13.53 18.42
N GLY A 152 -11.97 14.21 18.53
CA GLY A 152 -10.66 13.57 18.68
C GLY A 152 -10.57 12.70 19.93
N LYS A 153 -11.08 13.16 21.08
CA LYS A 153 -11.12 12.41 22.34
C LYS A 153 -11.98 11.15 22.22
N VAL A 154 -13.18 11.27 21.66
CA VAL A 154 -14.09 10.14 21.47
C VAL A 154 -13.46 9.06 20.59
N LEU A 155 -12.85 9.43 19.47
CA LEU A 155 -12.20 8.48 18.57
C LEU A 155 -11.01 7.76 19.23
N LYS A 156 -10.14 8.49 19.93
CA LYS A 156 -9.00 7.92 20.66
C LYS A 156 -9.45 7.00 21.80
N GLN A 157 -10.40 7.41 22.61
CA GLN A 157 -10.96 6.61 23.71
C GLN A 157 -11.71 5.36 23.24
N SER A 158 -12.27 5.40 22.02
CA SER A 158 -12.92 4.25 21.40
C SER A 158 -11.93 3.24 20.81
N GLY A 159 -10.63 3.46 20.98
CA GLY A 159 -9.58 2.55 20.52
C GLY A 159 -9.46 2.47 18.99
N VAL A 160 -9.73 3.55 18.29
CA VAL A 160 -9.55 3.62 16.82
C VAL A 160 -8.07 3.52 16.52
N PRO A 161 -7.65 2.59 15.64
CA PRO A 161 -6.24 2.46 15.23
C PRO A 161 -5.71 3.73 14.54
N ASP A 162 -4.39 3.94 14.54
CA ASP A 162 -3.73 5.15 14.01
C ASP A 162 -4.14 5.51 12.59
N TRP A 163 -4.25 4.54 11.69
CA TRP A 163 -4.58 4.79 10.29
C TRP A 163 -6.01 5.33 10.09
N PRO A 164 -7.06 4.67 10.58
CA PRO A 164 -8.43 5.23 10.55
C PRO A 164 -8.56 6.54 11.33
N LEU A 165 -7.84 6.69 12.45
CA LEU A 165 -7.82 7.92 13.22
C LEU A 165 -7.25 9.07 12.41
N LEU A 166 -6.10 8.86 11.76
CA LEU A 166 -5.45 9.85 10.91
C LEU A 166 -6.27 10.16 9.65
N ALA A 167 -6.95 9.13 9.06
CA ALA A 167 -7.87 9.34 7.94
C ALA A 167 -9.04 10.25 8.34
N THR A 168 -9.66 10.00 9.49
CA THR A 168 -10.77 10.82 10.02
C THR A 168 -10.28 12.24 10.35
N TYR A 169 -9.09 12.37 10.95
CA TYR A 169 -8.44 13.64 11.20
C TYR A 169 -8.26 14.47 9.93
N LEU A 170 -7.70 13.87 8.88
CA LEU A 170 -7.46 14.56 7.61
C LEU A 170 -8.77 15.07 6.97
N ILE A 171 -9.84 14.27 7.04
CA ILE A 171 -11.17 14.67 6.56
C ILE A 171 -11.71 15.84 7.39
N SER A 172 -11.61 15.76 8.72
CA SER A 172 -12.04 16.83 9.63
C SER A 172 -11.34 18.14 9.30
N GLU A 173 -10.01 18.13 9.17
CA GLU A 173 -9.24 19.33 8.83
C GLU A 173 -9.57 19.84 7.42
N ALA A 174 -9.77 18.94 6.45
CA ALA A 174 -10.16 19.32 5.09
C ALA A 174 -11.53 20.00 5.03
N SER A 175 -12.48 19.57 5.85
CA SER A 175 -13.82 20.15 5.93
C SER A 175 -13.86 21.59 6.45
N LEU A 176 -12.84 21.98 7.21
CA LEU A 176 -12.68 23.36 7.73
C LEU A 176 -12.23 24.35 6.65
N MET A 177 -11.83 23.86 5.47
CA MET A 177 -11.39 24.70 4.35
C MET A 177 -10.29 25.69 4.78
N LYS A 178 -10.49 26.98 4.56
CA LYS A 178 -9.53 28.04 4.92
C LYS A 178 -9.33 28.22 6.42
N SER A 179 -10.23 27.71 7.25
CA SER A 179 -10.13 27.79 8.71
C SER A 179 -9.21 26.73 9.31
N SER A 180 -8.84 25.68 8.55
CA SER A 180 -7.86 24.72 8.99
C SER A 180 -6.44 25.31 8.96
N ARG A 181 -5.65 25.02 10.00
CA ARG A 181 -4.21 25.32 10.00
C ARG A 181 -3.46 24.63 8.85
N TRP A 182 -4.00 23.54 8.33
CA TRP A 182 -3.45 22.73 7.25
C TRP A 182 -3.99 23.09 5.87
N SER A 183 -4.78 24.17 5.76
CA SER A 183 -5.49 24.52 4.52
C SER A 183 -4.57 24.62 3.29
N ASN A 184 -3.38 25.21 3.44
CA ASN A 184 -2.40 25.34 2.34
C ASN A 184 -1.82 23.97 1.94
N TYR A 185 -1.59 23.07 2.91
CA TYR A 185 -1.15 21.72 2.62
C TYR A 185 -2.25 20.90 1.94
N ILE A 186 -3.46 20.90 2.53
CA ILE A 186 -4.61 20.14 2.00
C ILE A 186 -4.97 20.60 0.58
N SER A 187 -4.91 21.91 0.31
CA SER A 187 -5.18 22.44 -1.04
C SER A 187 -4.14 22.02 -2.08
N ALA A 188 -2.93 21.62 -1.64
CA ALA A 188 -1.87 21.09 -2.49
C ALA A 188 -1.92 19.57 -2.65
N LEU A 189 -2.76 18.85 -1.88
CA LEU A 189 -2.95 17.40 -2.03
C LEU A 189 -3.73 17.06 -3.31
N PRO A 190 -3.51 15.90 -3.94
CA PRO A 190 -4.29 15.50 -5.11
C PRO A 190 -5.75 15.29 -4.74
N ARG A 191 -6.66 15.92 -5.51
CA ARG A 191 -8.11 15.74 -5.37
C ARG A 191 -8.53 14.33 -5.74
N GLN A 192 -7.87 13.75 -6.73
CA GLN A 192 -8.13 12.39 -7.19
C GLN A 192 -6.79 11.66 -7.41
N PRO A 193 -6.28 10.95 -6.39
CA PRO A 193 -5.09 10.11 -6.54
C PRO A 193 -5.30 9.01 -7.60
N TYR A 194 -4.22 8.57 -8.25
CA TYR A 194 -4.30 7.58 -9.34
C TYR A 194 -4.24 6.12 -8.86
N SER A 195 -4.17 5.86 -7.55
CA SER A 195 -4.06 4.51 -6.99
C SER A 195 -5.25 3.60 -7.39
N LEU A 196 -5.04 2.28 -7.32
CA LEU A 196 -6.09 1.28 -7.65
C LEU A 196 -7.34 1.39 -6.76
N LEU A 197 -7.28 2.12 -5.65
CA LEU A 197 -8.43 2.40 -4.79
C LEU A 197 -9.58 3.10 -5.55
N TYR A 198 -9.24 3.83 -6.62
CA TYR A 198 -10.19 4.61 -7.43
C TYR A 198 -10.61 3.92 -8.73
N TRP A 199 -10.11 2.73 -8.99
CA TRP A 199 -10.55 1.96 -10.14
C TRP A 199 -11.88 1.28 -9.84
N THR A 200 -12.82 1.41 -10.76
CA THR A 200 -14.10 0.71 -10.64
C THR A 200 -13.91 -0.80 -10.77
N PRO A 201 -14.85 -1.63 -10.26
CA PRO A 201 -14.79 -3.07 -10.45
C PRO A 201 -14.65 -3.47 -11.92
N ALA A 202 -15.37 -2.81 -12.81
CA ALA A 202 -15.28 -3.04 -14.26
C ALA A 202 -13.91 -2.68 -14.85
N GLU A 203 -13.24 -1.61 -14.36
CA GLU A 203 -11.89 -1.26 -14.77
C GLU A 203 -10.86 -2.26 -14.25
N LEU A 204 -10.99 -2.71 -12.99
CA LEU A 204 -10.14 -3.75 -12.42
C LEU A 204 -10.27 -5.06 -13.18
N ASP A 205 -11.50 -5.48 -13.52
CA ASP A 205 -11.76 -6.70 -14.27
C ASP A 205 -11.23 -6.59 -15.70
N ARG A 206 -11.46 -5.45 -16.37
CA ARG A 206 -11.06 -5.25 -17.77
C ARG A 206 -9.54 -5.18 -17.94
N TYR A 207 -8.83 -4.49 -17.04
CA TYR A 207 -7.43 -4.15 -17.24
C TYR A 207 -6.45 -5.01 -16.42
N LEU A 208 -6.88 -5.59 -15.29
CA LEU A 208 -6.00 -6.30 -14.36
C LEU A 208 -6.41 -7.76 -14.11
N GLU A 209 -7.29 -8.35 -14.95
CA GLU A 209 -7.72 -9.75 -14.81
C GLU A 209 -6.54 -10.73 -14.81
N ALA A 210 -5.51 -10.46 -15.61
CA ALA A 210 -4.34 -11.30 -15.71
C ALA A 210 -3.42 -11.22 -14.47
N SER A 211 -3.40 -10.09 -13.77
CA SER A 211 -2.51 -9.82 -12.65
C SER A 211 -3.14 -10.12 -11.28
N GLN A 212 -2.36 -10.70 -10.38
CA GLN A 212 -2.79 -10.92 -8.99
C GLN A 212 -2.99 -9.61 -8.21
N ILE A 213 -2.47 -8.48 -8.70
CA ILE A 213 -2.69 -7.18 -8.09
C ILE A 213 -4.17 -6.78 -8.05
N ARG A 214 -4.98 -7.28 -9.02
CA ARG A 214 -6.44 -7.11 -9.01
C ARG A 214 -7.06 -7.59 -7.70
N ARG A 215 -6.69 -8.79 -7.26
CA ARG A 215 -7.19 -9.36 -5.99
C ARG A 215 -6.81 -8.47 -4.80
N ARG A 216 -5.55 -8.04 -4.73
CA ARG A 216 -5.07 -7.13 -3.66
C ARG A 216 -5.77 -5.77 -3.69
N ALA A 217 -6.10 -5.25 -4.88
CA ALA A 217 -6.88 -4.01 -5.02
C ALA A 217 -8.29 -4.16 -4.47
N ILE A 218 -8.98 -5.27 -4.79
CA ILE A 218 -10.32 -5.57 -4.29
C ILE A 218 -10.30 -5.74 -2.76
N GLU A 219 -9.34 -6.49 -2.21
CA GLU A 219 -9.15 -6.65 -0.77
C GLU A 219 -8.99 -5.28 -0.09
N ARG A 220 -8.11 -4.42 -0.61
CA ARG A 220 -7.88 -3.07 -0.05
C ARG A 220 -9.13 -2.18 -0.12
N ILE A 221 -9.89 -2.23 -1.21
CA ILE A 221 -11.15 -1.49 -1.34
C ILE A 221 -12.15 -1.98 -0.28
N ASN A 222 -12.24 -3.29 -0.09
CA ASN A 222 -13.12 -3.88 0.92
C ASN A 222 -12.69 -3.51 2.35
N ASP A 223 -11.38 -3.46 2.62
CA ASP A 223 -10.85 -3.07 3.94
C ASP A 223 -11.17 -1.60 4.26
N VAL A 224 -11.04 -0.70 3.29
CA VAL A 224 -11.44 0.72 3.46
C VAL A 224 -12.94 0.84 3.70
N ASN A 225 -13.75 0.13 2.91
CA ASN A 225 -15.20 0.10 3.08
C ASN A 225 -15.61 -0.48 4.45
N GLY A 226 -14.98 -1.57 4.86
CA GLY A 226 -15.20 -2.21 6.17
C GLY A 226 -14.84 -1.28 7.32
N THR A 227 -13.70 -0.58 7.22
CA THR A 227 -13.25 0.39 8.22
C THR A 227 -14.25 1.56 8.36
N TYR A 228 -14.70 2.10 7.24
CA TYR A 228 -15.74 3.15 7.27
C TYR A 228 -17.03 2.69 7.93
N ASN A 229 -17.54 1.51 7.55
CA ASN A 229 -18.77 0.97 8.09
C ASN A 229 -18.65 0.69 9.60
N ASP A 230 -17.49 0.22 10.05
CA ASP A 230 -17.19 0.02 11.46
C ASP A 230 -17.19 1.34 12.24
N LEU A 231 -16.51 2.37 11.76
CA LEU A 231 -16.52 3.70 12.37
C LEU A 231 -17.93 4.28 12.41
N ARG A 232 -18.69 4.18 11.32
CA ARG A 232 -20.05 4.67 11.21
C ARG A 232 -20.96 4.02 12.24
N SER A 233 -20.91 2.69 12.39
CA SER A 233 -21.79 1.95 13.29
C SER A 233 -21.38 2.05 14.76
N ARG A 234 -20.07 1.96 15.05
CA ARG A 234 -19.56 1.91 16.43
C ARG A 234 -19.36 3.28 17.07
N ILE A 235 -19.10 4.31 16.27
CA ILE A 235 -18.71 5.62 16.78
C ILE A 235 -19.68 6.70 16.30
N PHE A 236 -19.76 6.98 15.02
CA PHE A 236 -20.55 8.10 14.51
C PHE A 236 -22.02 8.00 14.92
N GLY A 237 -22.63 6.82 14.80
CA GLY A 237 -24.00 6.59 15.21
C GLY A 237 -24.26 6.66 16.73
N LYS A 238 -23.19 6.57 17.56
CA LYS A 238 -23.31 6.71 19.03
C LYS A 238 -23.20 8.14 19.52
N TYR A 239 -22.63 9.03 18.72
CA TYR A 239 -22.37 10.42 19.08
C TYR A 239 -22.98 11.38 18.05
N PRO A 240 -24.34 11.37 17.88
CA PRO A 240 -25.00 12.17 16.84
C PRO A 240 -24.84 13.68 17.04
N ASP A 241 -24.58 14.12 18.27
CA ASP A 241 -24.30 15.54 18.56
C ASP A 241 -22.94 16.00 17.98
N LEU A 242 -21.96 15.09 17.87
CA LEU A 242 -20.65 15.34 17.27
C LEU A 242 -20.64 15.03 15.77
N PHE A 243 -21.43 14.04 15.36
CA PHE A 243 -21.50 13.54 13.98
C PHE A 243 -22.96 13.50 13.51
N PRO A 244 -23.63 14.67 13.36
CA PRO A 244 -25.01 14.72 12.87
C PRO A 244 -25.11 14.22 11.43
N ASP A 245 -26.31 13.80 11.01
CA ASP A 245 -26.54 13.16 9.71
C ASP A 245 -26.07 14.02 8.52
N GLU A 246 -26.22 15.35 8.59
CA GLU A 246 -25.73 16.26 7.56
C GLU A 246 -24.20 16.20 7.43
N VAL A 247 -23.47 16.16 8.56
CA VAL A 247 -22.02 16.05 8.60
C VAL A 247 -21.56 14.68 8.11
N LEU A 248 -22.31 13.62 8.43
CA LEU A 248 -22.02 12.28 7.90
C LEU A 248 -22.24 12.19 6.39
N HIS A 249 -23.26 12.88 5.88
CA HIS A 249 -23.54 12.88 4.46
C HIS A 249 -22.55 13.74 3.65
N GLU A 250 -22.21 14.92 4.14
CA GLU A 250 -21.40 15.89 3.40
C GLU A 250 -19.89 15.74 3.64
N VAL A 251 -19.48 15.40 4.87
CA VAL A 251 -18.08 15.39 5.30
C VAL A 251 -17.54 13.98 5.49
N PHE A 252 -18.14 13.18 6.38
CA PHE A 252 -17.65 11.85 6.73
C PHE A 252 -18.36 10.75 5.95
N ASN A 253 -18.36 10.84 4.62
CA ASN A 253 -18.95 9.85 3.74
C ASN A 253 -17.89 8.90 3.14
N MET A 254 -18.31 7.87 2.41
CA MET A 254 -17.43 6.88 1.83
C MET A 254 -16.41 7.48 0.84
N GLU A 255 -16.80 8.49 0.06
CA GLU A 255 -15.89 9.08 -0.95
C GLU A 255 -14.78 9.90 -0.29
N THR A 256 -15.08 10.64 0.78
CA THR A 256 -14.08 11.37 1.56
C THR A 256 -13.14 10.42 2.31
N PHE A 257 -13.66 9.28 2.80
CA PHE A 257 -12.84 8.23 3.40
C PHE A 257 -11.91 7.58 2.36
N LYS A 258 -12.42 7.26 1.18
CA LYS A 258 -11.59 6.78 0.07
C LYS A 258 -10.48 7.79 -0.27
N TRP A 259 -10.84 9.08 -0.35
CA TRP A 259 -9.86 10.13 -0.61
C TRP A 259 -8.77 10.15 0.46
N SER A 260 -9.15 10.21 1.71
CA SER A 260 -8.21 10.27 2.82
C SER A 260 -7.30 9.03 2.85
N PHE A 261 -7.85 7.82 2.74
CA PHE A 261 -7.02 6.61 2.65
C PHE A 261 -6.11 6.59 1.40
N GLY A 262 -6.57 7.12 0.27
CA GLY A 262 -5.75 7.28 -0.93
C GLY A 262 -4.55 8.20 -0.71
N ILE A 263 -4.75 9.31 0.02
CA ILE A 263 -3.66 10.20 0.45
C ILE A 263 -2.71 9.47 1.41
N LEU A 264 -3.25 8.77 2.42
CA LEU A 264 -2.40 8.06 3.38
C LEU A 264 -1.58 6.95 2.70
N PHE A 265 -2.17 6.13 1.84
CA PHE A 265 -1.45 5.05 1.15
C PHE A 265 -0.31 5.56 0.26
N SER A 266 -0.44 6.77 -0.29
CA SER A 266 0.54 7.35 -1.21
C SER A 266 1.55 8.31 -0.56
N ARG A 267 1.27 8.84 0.67
CA ARG A 267 2.07 9.90 1.27
C ARG A 267 2.51 9.65 2.71
N LEU A 268 1.95 8.62 3.36
CA LEU A 268 2.29 8.33 4.75
C LEU A 268 3.71 7.77 4.84
N VAL A 269 4.49 8.36 5.74
CA VAL A 269 5.87 7.94 6.04
C VAL A 269 5.89 7.27 7.40
N ARG A 270 6.66 6.18 7.51
CA ARG A 270 7.00 5.61 8.81
C ARG A 270 8.32 6.20 9.27
N LEU A 271 8.35 6.69 10.49
CA LEU A 271 9.51 7.31 11.13
C LEU A 271 10.08 6.33 12.19
N PRO A 272 11.09 5.52 11.85
CA PRO A 272 11.67 4.54 12.77
C PRO A 272 12.18 5.17 14.06
N SER A 273 12.83 6.34 13.98
CA SER A 273 13.37 7.07 15.14
C SER A 273 12.30 7.76 16.01
N MET A 274 11.02 7.62 15.65
CA MET A 274 9.86 8.00 16.47
C MET A 274 9.02 6.77 16.84
N ASP A 275 9.63 5.70 17.31
CA ASP A 275 8.98 4.43 17.67
C ASP A 275 8.14 3.82 16.51
N GLY A 276 8.53 4.11 15.27
CA GLY A 276 7.83 3.64 14.09
C GLY A 276 6.50 4.33 13.85
N LYS A 277 6.24 5.51 14.43
CA LYS A 277 5.04 6.31 14.17
C LYS A 277 4.87 6.58 12.68
N VAL A 278 3.63 6.60 12.25
CA VAL A 278 3.26 6.98 10.89
C VAL A 278 2.85 8.44 10.84
N ALA A 279 3.28 9.14 9.80
CA ALA A 279 3.07 10.59 9.68
C ALA A 279 2.86 11.04 8.23
N LEU A 280 2.07 12.09 8.05
CA LEU A 280 2.15 12.94 6.87
C LEU A 280 3.17 14.05 7.16
N VAL A 281 4.09 14.27 6.24
CA VAL A 281 5.16 15.24 6.38
C VAL A 281 5.08 16.24 5.23
N PRO A 282 4.32 17.35 5.41
CA PRO A 282 4.17 18.37 4.39
C PRO A 282 5.51 18.83 3.84
N TRP A 283 5.59 19.10 2.54
CA TRP A 283 6.79 19.36 1.78
C TRP A 283 7.62 18.13 1.45
N ALA A 284 7.95 17.27 2.42
CA ALA A 284 8.72 16.06 2.18
C ALA A 284 7.96 15.05 1.30
N ASP A 285 6.63 15.00 1.41
CA ASP A 285 5.76 14.17 0.60
C ASP A 285 5.54 14.68 -0.84
N MET A 286 6.18 15.80 -1.21
CA MET A 286 6.27 16.26 -2.60
C MET A 286 7.48 15.68 -3.35
N LEU A 287 8.37 14.95 -2.67
CA LEU A 287 9.44 14.19 -3.30
C LEU A 287 8.88 12.98 -4.03
N ASN A 288 9.28 12.79 -5.28
CA ASN A 288 8.91 11.61 -6.05
C ASN A 288 9.85 10.43 -5.77
N HIS A 289 9.42 9.24 -6.18
CA HIS A 289 10.17 7.99 -6.06
C HIS A 289 11.14 7.77 -7.21
N ASN A 290 12.32 7.26 -6.87
CA ASN A 290 13.20 6.63 -7.84
C ASN A 290 13.67 5.28 -7.27
N CYS A 291 13.59 4.22 -8.08
CA CYS A 291 13.92 2.86 -7.66
C CYS A 291 15.41 2.65 -7.35
N GLU A 292 16.29 3.52 -7.85
CA GLU A 292 17.73 3.49 -7.63
C GLU A 292 18.19 4.28 -6.41
N VAL A 293 17.28 5.02 -5.77
CA VAL A 293 17.56 5.85 -4.58
C VAL A 293 17.31 5.04 -3.32
N GLU A 294 18.25 5.07 -2.39
CA GLU A 294 18.15 4.39 -1.10
C GLU A 294 17.88 5.34 0.09
N THR A 295 17.54 6.59 -0.19
CA THR A 295 17.30 7.62 0.81
C THR A 295 15.89 7.53 1.38
N PHE A 296 15.77 7.58 2.70
CA PHE A 296 14.51 7.56 3.43
C PHE A 296 14.37 8.80 4.31
N LEU A 297 13.11 9.18 4.56
CA LEU A 297 12.77 10.17 5.59
C LEU A 297 12.82 9.52 6.97
N ASP A 298 13.42 10.21 7.94
CA ASP A 298 13.36 9.81 9.34
C ASP A 298 13.47 11.03 10.26
N TYR A 299 13.10 10.85 11.52
CA TYR A 299 13.25 11.87 12.54
C TYR A 299 14.68 11.89 13.09
N ASP A 300 15.32 13.06 13.04
CA ASP A 300 16.64 13.28 13.64
C ASP A 300 16.48 13.94 15.02
N ALA A 301 16.76 13.19 16.08
CA ALA A 301 16.63 13.67 17.45
C ALA A 301 17.59 14.83 17.78
N ALA A 302 18.75 14.91 17.12
CA ALA A 302 19.73 15.97 17.35
C ALA A 302 19.25 17.33 16.82
N SER A 303 18.68 17.33 15.60
CA SER A 303 18.11 18.53 15.00
C SER A 303 16.63 18.73 15.33
N LYS A 304 15.99 17.78 15.99
CA LYS A 304 14.55 17.78 16.37
C LYS A 304 13.62 18.03 15.19
N GLY A 305 13.82 17.29 14.09
CA GLY A 305 12.97 17.42 12.90
C GLY A 305 13.06 16.21 11.99
N VAL A 306 12.12 16.11 11.02
CA VAL A 306 12.19 15.11 9.98
C VAL A 306 13.15 15.57 8.90
N VAL A 307 14.11 14.72 8.58
CA VAL A 307 15.18 14.99 7.61
C VAL A 307 15.33 13.82 6.64
N PHE A 308 16.02 14.04 5.54
CA PHE A 308 16.65 12.97 4.79
C PHE A 308 18.09 13.31 4.41
N THR A 309 18.91 12.28 4.23
CA THR A 309 20.29 12.43 3.79
C THR A 309 20.42 11.90 2.38
N THR A 310 20.96 12.69 1.46
CA THR A 310 21.09 12.29 0.05
C THR A 310 22.12 11.19 -0.12
N ASP A 311 21.79 10.20 -0.95
CA ASP A 311 22.72 9.14 -1.36
C ASP A 311 23.59 9.52 -2.57
N ARG A 312 23.24 10.64 -3.25
CA ARG A 312 23.92 11.17 -4.44
C ARG A 312 23.97 12.70 -4.43
N SER A 313 24.72 13.28 -5.34
CA SER A 313 24.72 14.71 -5.61
C SER A 313 23.66 15.06 -6.65
N TYR A 314 23.16 16.30 -6.59
CA TYR A 314 22.24 16.88 -7.57
C TYR A 314 22.73 18.25 -8.02
N GLN A 315 22.60 18.53 -9.31
CA GLN A 315 22.86 19.83 -9.91
C GLN A 315 21.57 20.68 -9.94
N PRO A 316 21.66 22.03 -10.03
CA PRO A 316 20.49 22.87 -10.25
C PRO A 316 19.71 22.41 -11.49
N GLY A 317 18.38 22.31 -11.34
CA GLY A 317 17.48 21.82 -12.40
C GLY A 317 17.21 20.31 -12.37
N GLU A 318 17.96 19.53 -11.58
CA GLU A 318 17.70 18.10 -11.43
C GLU A 318 16.62 17.84 -10.39
N GLN A 319 15.73 16.89 -10.69
CA GLN A 319 14.73 16.44 -9.74
C GLN A 319 15.38 15.65 -8.60
N VAL A 320 14.97 15.94 -7.37
CA VAL A 320 15.40 15.23 -6.16
C VAL A 320 14.39 14.15 -5.81
N PHE A 321 14.89 12.97 -5.50
CA PHE A 321 14.07 11.77 -5.26
C PHE A 321 14.31 11.18 -3.89
N ILE A 322 13.31 10.42 -3.42
CA ILE A 322 13.43 9.51 -2.27
C ILE A 322 13.01 8.09 -2.66
N SER A 323 13.31 7.13 -1.81
CA SER A 323 12.79 5.77 -1.92
C SER A 323 11.45 5.66 -1.18
N TYR A 324 10.42 5.15 -1.88
CA TYR A 324 9.15 4.75 -1.24
C TYR A 324 9.22 3.33 -0.64
N GLY A 325 10.42 2.75 -0.57
CA GLY A 325 10.71 1.39 -0.14
C GLY A 325 10.87 0.42 -1.30
N ARG A 326 11.32 -0.78 -0.97
CA ARG A 326 11.52 -1.86 -1.96
C ARG A 326 10.17 -2.50 -2.30
N LYS A 327 9.46 -1.92 -3.27
CA LYS A 327 8.12 -2.32 -3.71
C LYS A 327 8.15 -2.87 -5.13
N SER A 328 7.30 -3.86 -5.42
CA SER A 328 7.05 -4.29 -6.79
C SER A 328 6.30 -3.23 -7.59
N ASN A 329 6.32 -3.34 -8.92
CA ASN A 329 5.55 -2.46 -9.79
C ASN A 329 4.05 -2.51 -9.47
N GLY A 330 3.53 -3.71 -9.15
CA GLY A 330 2.15 -3.87 -8.70
C GLY A 330 1.84 -3.12 -7.40
N GLU A 331 2.75 -3.14 -6.42
CA GLU A 331 2.59 -2.38 -5.16
C GLU A 331 2.68 -0.86 -5.35
N LEU A 332 3.54 -0.42 -6.28
CA LEU A 332 3.63 1.00 -6.64
C LEU A 332 2.34 1.46 -7.34
N LEU A 333 1.80 0.67 -8.27
CA LEU A 333 0.51 0.97 -8.88
C LEU A 333 -0.63 0.96 -7.85
N LEU A 334 -0.66 -0.05 -6.97
CA LEU A 334 -1.72 -0.21 -5.96
C LEU A 334 -1.83 1.00 -5.03
N SER A 335 -0.70 1.54 -4.58
CA SER A 335 -0.65 2.59 -3.56
C SER A 335 -0.48 4.00 -4.14
N TYR A 336 0.36 4.15 -5.17
CA TYR A 336 0.78 5.45 -5.68
C TYR A 336 0.22 5.76 -7.08
N GLY A 337 -0.26 4.75 -7.81
CA GLY A 337 -0.92 4.95 -9.09
C GLY A 337 0.03 5.11 -10.29
N PHE A 338 1.26 4.63 -10.21
CA PHE A 338 2.22 4.62 -11.31
C PHE A 338 2.96 3.27 -11.43
N VAL A 339 3.51 3.02 -12.59
CA VAL A 339 4.38 1.88 -12.88
C VAL A 339 5.72 2.42 -13.38
N PRO A 340 6.86 2.07 -12.75
CA PRO A 340 8.19 2.43 -13.24
C PRO A 340 8.44 1.92 -14.65
N LYS A 341 9.32 2.58 -15.40
CA LYS A 341 9.76 2.12 -16.73
C LYS A 341 10.27 0.68 -16.65
N GLU A 342 10.00 -0.10 -17.67
CA GLU A 342 10.40 -1.51 -17.73
C GLU A 342 11.89 -1.70 -17.43
N GLY A 343 12.18 -2.61 -16.50
CA GLY A 343 13.54 -2.98 -16.11
C GLY A 343 14.25 -2.01 -15.17
N THR A 344 13.64 -0.88 -14.79
CA THR A 344 14.26 0.09 -13.87
C THR A 344 14.04 -0.21 -12.39
N ASN A 345 13.08 -1.07 -12.05
CA ASN A 345 12.80 -1.44 -10.67
C ASN A 345 13.48 -2.77 -10.29
N PRO A 346 14.58 -2.74 -9.50
CA PRO A 346 15.28 -3.97 -9.07
C PRO A 346 14.46 -4.79 -8.06
N SER A 347 13.42 -4.19 -7.45
CA SER A 347 12.54 -4.84 -6.50
C SER A 347 11.26 -5.40 -7.13
N ASP A 348 11.16 -5.32 -8.47
CA ASP A 348 9.95 -5.79 -9.15
C ASP A 348 9.73 -7.29 -8.98
N SER A 349 8.45 -7.67 -8.91
CA SER A 349 8.02 -9.05 -8.74
C SER A 349 6.66 -9.29 -9.37
N ALA A 350 6.49 -10.52 -9.90
CA ALA A 350 5.19 -11.04 -10.32
C ALA A 350 4.69 -12.05 -9.27
N GLU A 351 3.43 -11.98 -8.89
CA GLU A 351 2.85 -12.95 -7.97
C GLU A 351 2.38 -14.20 -8.72
N LEU A 352 2.90 -15.37 -8.34
CA LEU A 352 2.44 -16.66 -8.84
C LEU A 352 1.47 -17.30 -7.86
N LEU A 353 0.25 -17.56 -8.31
CA LEU A 353 -0.75 -18.28 -7.54
C LEU A 353 -0.52 -19.78 -7.68
N LEU A 354 -0.29 -20.46 -6.57
CA LEU A 354 -0.30 -21.92 -6.47
C LEU A 354 -1.56 -22.36 -5.70
N SER A 355 -2.17 -23.48 -6.11
CA SER A 355 -3.41 -23.98 -5.49
C SER A 355 -3.38 -25.50 -5.39
N LEU A 356 -3.70 -26.06 -4.22
CA LEU A 356 -3.84 -27.51 -4.08
C LEU A 356 -4.90 -28.05 -5.03
N ASN A 357 -4.62 -29.19 -5.63
CA ASN A 357 -5.59 -29.89 -6.47
C ASN A 357 -6.68 -30.50 -5.60
N LYS A 358 -7.93 -30.06 -5.76
CA LYS A 358 -9.09 -30.60 -5.01
C LYS A 358 -9.37 -32.10 -5.27
N SER A 359 -8.87 -32.63 -6.39
CA SER A 359 -8.97 -34.03 -6.73
C SER A 359 -7.84 -34.88 -6.16
N ASP A 360 -6.90 -34.28 -5.42
CA ASP A 360 -5.84 -35.03 -4.73
C ASP A 360 -6.43 -35.87 -3.62
N LYS A 361 -6.02 -37.16 -3.55
CA LYS A 361 -6.49 -38.10 -2.52
C LYS A 361 -6.18 -37.62 -1.10
N CYS A 362 -5.07 -36.88 -0.92
CA CYS A 362 -4.61 -36.33 0.36
C CYS A 362 -4.95 -34.85 0.50
N TYR A 363 -5.94 -34.35 -0.26
CA TYR A 363 -6.30 -32.92 -0.23
C TYR A 363 -6.64 -32.41 1.19
N LYS A 364 -7.38 -33.21 1.97
CA LYS A 364 -7.80 -32.85 3.33
C LYS A 364 -6.60 -32.71 4.27
N GLU A 365 -5.72 -33.69 4.26
CA GLU A 365 -4.52 -33.74 5.10
C GLU A 365 -3.56 -32.58 4.76
N LYS A 366 -3.35 -32.31 3.46
CA LYS A 366 -2.55 -31.16 3.00
C LYS A 366 -3.17 -29.82 3.40
N MET A 367 -4.50 -29.70 3.29
CA MET A 367 -5.24 -28.51 3.70
C MET A 367 -5.12 -28.27 5.21
N GLU A 368 -5.24 -29.33 6.03
CA GLU A 368 -5.09 -29.22 7.49
C GLU A 368 -3.67 -28.81 7.87
N ALA A 369 -2.66 -29.39 7.23
CA ALA A 369 -1.27 -29.00 7.42
C ALA A 369 -1.04 -27.49 7.10
N LEU A 370 -1.54 -27.00 5.96
CA LEU A 370 -1.45 -25.58 5.61
C LEU A 370 -2.17 -24.69 6.63
N LYS A 371 -3.40 -25.06 7.04
CA LYS A 371 -4.22 -24.30 7.98
C LYS A 371 -3.53 -24.12 9.34
N LYS A 372 -2.82 -25.15 9.81
CA LYS A 372 -2.05 -25.12 11.07
C LYS A 372 -1.01 -24.00 11.08
N TYR A 373 -0.44 -23.66 9.91
CA TYR A 373 0.54 -22.59 9.73
C TYR A 373 -0.02 -21.32 9.08
N GLY A 374 -1.34 -21.14 9.12
CA GLY A 374 -2.01 -19.92 8.64
C GLY A 374 -2.02 -19.76 7.12
N LEU A 375 -1.73 -20.82 6.37
CA LEU A 375 -1.76 -20.80 4.91
C LEU A 375 -3.12 -21.30 4.38
N SER A 376 -3.53 -20.76 3.25
CA SER A 376 -4.69 -21.23 2.50
C SER A 376 -4.29 -22.27 1.46
N THR A 377 -5.30 -23.03 0.97
CA THR A 377 -5.12 -23.99 -0.13
C THR A 377 -4.78 -23.33 -1.48
N SER A 378 -4.91 -22.01 -1.57
CA SER A 378 -4.46 -21.20 -2.70
C SER A 378 -3.62 -20.05 -2.14
N HIS A 379 -2.35 -19.97 -2.51
CA HIS A 379 -1.42 -18.98 -1.97
C HIS A 379 -0.57 -18.35 -3.09
N CYS A 380 -0.31 -17.03 -2.97
CA CYS A 380 0.52 -16.29 -3.91
C CYS A 380 1.96 -16.17 -3.40
N PHE A 381 2.91 -16.38 -4.30
CA PHE A 381 4.34 -16.24 -4.03
C PHE A 381 4.98 -15.22 -4.95
N PRO A 382 5.81 -14.29 -4.45
CA PRO A 382 6.50 -13.31 -5.27
C PRO A 382 7.65 -13.96 -6.04
N LEU A 383 7.58 -13.90 -7.36
CA LEU A 383 8.67 -14.23 -8.26
C LEU A 383 9.43 -12.96 -8.60
N ARG A 384 10.76 -13.00 -8.54
CA ARG A 384 11.64 -11.88 -8.90
C ARG A 384 12.56 -12.25 -10.04
N VAL A 385 13.16 -11.25 -10.68
CA VAL A 385 14.19 -11.48 -11.70
C VAL A 385 15.36 -12.30 -11.13
N THR A 386 15.65 -12.16 -9.84
CA THR A 386 16.72 -12.88 -9.12
C THR A 386 16.35 -14.30 -8.70
N GLY A 387 15.07 -14.71 -8.79
CA GLY A 387 14.58 -16.02 -8.40
C GLY A 387 13.27 -15.96 -7.62
N TRP A 388 13.00 -17.02 -6.88
CA TRP A 388 11.78 -17.18 -6.08
C TRP A 388 12.11 -17.51 -4.62
N PRO A 389 11.17 -17.29 -3.67
CA PRO A 389 11.39 -17.58 -2.27
C PRO A 389 11.41 -19.08 -1.97
N LEU A 390 12.07 -19.49 -0.90
CA LEU A 390 12.13 -20.90 -0.46
C LEU A 390 10.74 -21.46 -0.15
N GLU A 391 9.85 -20.62 0.35
CA GLU A 391 8.48 -20.93 0.70
C GLU A 391 7.67 -21.44 -0.52
N LEU A 392 7.96 -20.94 -1.71
CA LEU A 392 7.33 -21.42 -2.95
C LEU A 392 7.67 -22.88 -3.22
N MET A 393 8.96 -23.26 -3.07
CA MET A 393 9.37 -24.64 -3.25
C MET A 393 8.77 -25.55 -2.19
N ALA A 394 8.73 -25.12 -0.92
CA ALA A 394 8.12 -25.87 0.16
C ALA A 394 6.62 -26.15 -0.09
N TYR A 395 5.88 -25.14 -0.56
CA TYR A 395 4.49 -25.32 -0.96
C TYR A 395 4.33 -26.27 -2.16
N ALA A 396 5.23 -26.16 -3.14
CA ALA A 396 5.22 -27.03 -4.31
C ALA A 396 5.54 -28.49 -3.94
N TYR A 397 6.46 -28.73 -3.01
CA TYR A 397 6.70 -30.06 -2.46
C TYR A 397 5.45 -30.63 -1.80
N LEU A 398 4.78 -29.86 -0.93
CA LEU A 398 3.52 -30.29 -0.32
C LEU A 398 2.45 -30.60 -1.39
N ALA A 399 2.31 -29.74 -2.39
CA ALA A 399 1.33 -29.93 -3.46
C ALA A 399 1.60 -31.20 -4.29
N ALA A 400 2.88 -31.51 -4.56
CA ALA A 400 3.29 -32.65 -5.38
C ALA A 400 3.45 -33.96 -4.59
N SER A 401 3.52 -33.92 -3.26
CA SER A 401 3.83 -35.09 -2.44
C SER A 401 2.72 -36.16 -2.48
N PRO A 402 3.08 -37.44 -2.61
CA PRO A 402 2.15 -38.56 -2.56
C PRO A 402 1.74 -38.95 -1.12
N ALA A 403 0.82 -39.89 -0.97
CA ALA A 403 0.23 -40.29 0.32
C ALA A 403 1.24 -40.90 1.31
N ASP A 404 2.27 -41.55 0.83
CA ASP A 404 3.34 -42.16 1.66
C ASP A 404 4.21 -41.11 2.36
N MET A 405 4.15 -39.85 1.92
CA MET A 405 4.84 -38.72 2.53
C MET A 405 3.99 -37.94 3.56
N ILE A 406 2.83 -38.45 3.99
CA ILE A 406 1.93 -37.74 4.91
C ILE A 406 2.63 -37.26 6.20
N GLY A 407 3.62 -38.00 6.68
CA GLY A 407 4.43 -37.62 7.85
C GLY A 407 5.28 -36.37 7.67
N GLN A 408 5.54 -35.93 6.42
CA GLN A 408 6.32 -34.72 6.10
C GLN A 408 5.45 -33.50 5.75
N TYR A 409 4.13 -33.65 5.63
CA TYR A 409 3.23 -32.55 5.23
C TYR A 409 3.31 -31.34 6.15
N GLU A 410 3.40 -31.57 7.46
CA GLU A 410 3.55 -30.46 8.42
C GLU A 410 4.88 -29.72 8.28
N GLU A 411 5.97 -30.43 8.03
CA GLU A 411 7.28 -29.81 7.80
C GLU A 411 7.27 -28.96 6.53
N MET A 412 6.68 -29.46 5.44
CA MET A 412 6.53 -28.74 4.17
C MET A 412 5.65 -27.50 4.35
N ALA A 413 4.51 -27.63 5.07
CA ALA A 413 3.61 -26.52 5.35
C ALA A 413 4.27 -25.46 6.25
N ALA A 414 5.01 -25.88 7.27
CA ALA A 414 5.77 -24.98 8.13
C ALA A 414 6.83 -24.21 7.36
N ALA A 415 7.56 -24.87 6.46
CA ALA A 415 8.58 -24.24 5.63
C ALA A 415 7.97 -23.32 4.54
N ALA A 416 6.73 -23.57 4.11
CA ALA A 416 6.00 -22.71 3.20
C ALA A 416 5.43 -21.45 3.87
N SER A 417 5.42 -21.39 5.20
CA SER A 417 4.88 -20.29 5.99
C SER A 417 5.96 -19.26 6.34
N ASN A 418 5.57 -17.99 6.37
CA ASN A 418 6.41 -16.89 6.86
C ASN A 418 6.40 -16.74 8.40
N ILE A 419 5.65 -17.59 9.12
CA ILE A 419 5.49 -17.49 10.58
C ILE A 419 6.75 -17.96 11.32
N THR A 420 7.52 -18.86 10.73
CA THR A 420 8.76 -19.36 11.32
C THR A 420 9.91 -18.37 11.10
N THR A 421 10.55 -17.94 12.18
CA THR A 421 11.70 -17.00 12.15
C THR A 421 12.95 -17.60 11.50
N VAL A 422 13.02 -18.91 11.39
CA VAL A 422 14.12 -19.64 10.74
C VAL A 422 13.60 -20.23 9.43
N LYS A 423 14.00 -19.63 8.32
CA LYS A 423 13.72 -20.17 6.97
C LYS A 423 14.52 -21.45 6.79
N LYS A 424 13.82 -22.57 6.63
CA LYS A 424 14.43 -23.89 6.42
C LYS A 424 14.44 -24.19 4.93
N ASP A 425 15.65 -24.36 4.35
CA ASP A 425 15.80 -24.90 3.01
C ASP A 425 15.57 -26.42 3.06
N ILE A 426 14.32 -26.83 2.85
CA ILE A 426 13.94 -28.24 2.78
C ILE A 426 14.12 -28.75 1.35
N ARG A 427 14.54 -30.00 1.21
CA ARG A 427 14.76 -30.64 -0.10
C ARG A 427 14.25 -32.06 -0.07
N TYR A 428 13.42 -32.38 -1.05
CA TYR A 428 12.88 -33.71 -1.29
C TYR A 428 13.23 -34.14 -2.72
N PRO A 429 14.45 -34.74 -2.92
CA PRO A 429 14.95 -35.11 -4.26
C PRO A 429 14.01 -36.05 -5.02
N GLU A 430 13.27 -36.90 -4.31
CA GLU A 430 12.33 -37.89 -4.85
C GLU A 430 11.11 -37.27 -5.53
N ILE A 431 10.71 -36.06 -5.14
CA ILE A 431 9.56 -35.33 -5.70
C ILE A 431 9.96 -33.96 -6.27
N GLU A 432 11.26 -33.64 -6.37
CA GLU A 432 11.72 -32.34 -6.87
C GLU A 432 11.26 -32.09 -8.31
N GLU A 433 11.29 -33.12 -9.16
CA GLU A 433 10.83 -33.00 -10.54
C GLU A 433 9.35 -32.65 -10.63
N GLN A 434 8.52 -33.34 -9.85
CA GLN A 434 7.07 -33.10 -9.80
C GLN A 434 6.74 -31.72 -9.26
N ALA A 435 7.45 -31.27 -8.22
CA ALA A 435 7.28 -29.95 -7.65
C ALA A 435 7.66 -28.82 -8.64
N LEU A 436 8.80 -28.96 -9.34
CA LEU A 436 9.21 -28.01 -10.38
C LEU A 436 8.26 -28.00 -11.57
N GLN A 437 7.75 -29.17 -11.99
CA GLN A 437 6.76 -29.27 -13.06
C GLN A 437 5.44 -28.61 -12.68
N TYR A 438 5.02 -28.75 -11.42
CA TYR A 438 3.83 -28.09 -10.89
C TYR A 438 3.96 -26.55 -10.94
N ILE A 439 5.12 -26.01 -10.51
CA ILE A 439 5.40 -24.57 -10.61
C ILE A 439 5.43 -24.12 -12.08
N LEU A 440 6.06 -24.91 -12.96
CA LEU A 440 6.15 -24.61 -14.39
C LEU A 440 4.77 -24.50 -15.03
N ASN A 441 3.89 -25.47 -14.77
CA ASN A 441 2.52 -25.48 -15.29
C ASN A 441 1.73 -24.23 -14.83
N SER A 442 1.90 -23.83 -13.57
CA SER A 442 1.29 -22.61 -13.02
C SER A 442 1.84 -21.33 -13.67
N CYS A 443 3.16 -21.28 -13.93
CA CYS A 443 3.77 -20.18 -14.69
C CYS A 443 3.22 -20.09 -16.12
N GLU A 444 3.13 -21.22 -16.83
CA GLU A 444 2.64 -21.28 -18.21
C GLU A 444 1.17 -20.85 -18.31
N SER A 445 0.35 -21.28 -17.36
CA SER A 445 -1.03 -20.83 -17.26
C SER A 445 -1.13 -19.33 -17.05
N SER A 446 -0.30 -18.76 -16.17
CA SER A 446 -0.24 -17.31 -15.94
C SER A 446 0.23 -16.55 -17.17
N ILE A 447 1.34 -16.97 -17.79
CA ILE A 447 1.87 -16.37 -19.03
C ILE A 447 0.81 -16.32 -20.13
N SER A 448 0.01 -17.38 -20.28
CA SER A 448 -1.07 -17.42 -21.26
C SER A 448 -2.13 -16.34 -21.02
N LYS A 449 -2.50 -16.07 -19.75
CA LYS A 449 -3.44 -14.99 -19.39
C LYS A 449 -2.88 -13.61 -19.74
N TYR A 450 -1.62 -13.35 -19.38
CA TYR A 450 -0.96 -12.10 -19.72
C TYR A 450 -0.86 -11.89 -21.23
N SER A 451 -0.49 -12.94 -21.99
CA SER A 451 -0.40 -12.88 -23.45
C SER A 451 -1.74 -12.54 -24.09
N LYS A 452 -2.83 -13.15 -23.63
CA LYS A 452 -4.20 -12.85 -24.11
C LYS A 452 -4.56 -11.39 -23.86
N PHE A 453 -4.32 -10.89 -22.65
CA PHE A 453 -4.59 -9.49 -22.31
C PHE A 453 -3.78 -8.51 -23.17
N LEU A 454 -2.46 -8.74 -23.30
CA LEU A 454 -1.58 -7.85 -24.06
C LEU A 454 -1.92 -7.84 -25.55
N GLN A 455 -2.29 -8.98 -26.14
CA GLN A 455 -2.76 -9.07 -27.52
C GLN A 455 -4.09 -8.33 -27.70
N ALA A 456 -5.07 -8.55 -26.84
CA ALA A 456 -6.36 -7.84 -26.87
C ALA A 456 -6.19 -6.34 -26.65
N SER A 457 -5.20 -5.90 -25.89
CA SER A 457 -4.96 -4.48 -25.63
C SER A 457 -4.54 -3.70 -26.87
N GLY A 458 -3.98 -4.36 -27.91
CA GLY A 458 -3.67 -3.74 -29.20
C GLY A 458 -4.93 -3.39 -30.02
N THR A 459 -6.05 -4.09 -29.80
CA THR A 459 -7.27 -4.02 -30.62
C THR A 459 -8.51 -3.45 -29.89
N MET A 460 -8.34 -2.87 -28.70
CA MET A 460 -9.48 -2.42 -27.91
C MET A 460 -10.23 -1.27 -28.56
N ASP A 461 -11.49 -1.51 -28.90
CA ASP A 461 -12.43 -0.49 -29.29
C ASP A 461 -12.68 0.51 -28.16
N LEU A 462 -12.51 1.78 -28.47
CA LEU A 462 -12.72 2.88 -27.55
C LEU A 462 -14.16 3.34 -27.66
N ASP A 463 -15.05 2.65 -26.95
CA ASP A 463 -16.42 3.12 -26.75
C ASP A 463 -16.40 4.35 -25.83
N VAL A 464 -16.34 5.56 -26.42
CA VAL A 464 -16.03 6.79 -25.69
C VAL A 464 -17.09 7.84 -25.93
N THR A 465 -17.68 8.32 -24.85
CA THR A 465 -18.70 9.36 -24.85
C THR A 465 -18.16 10.77 -24.62
N SER A 466 -16.91 10.92 -24.11
CA SER A 466 -16.28 12.23 -23.91
C SER A 466 -14.74 12.20 -23.94
N PRO A 467 -14.04 13.31 -24.30
CA PRO A 467 -12.58 13.40 -24.31
C PRO A 467 -11.92 13.10 -22.96
N LYS A 468 -12.53 13.52 -21.85
CA LYS A 468 -12.01 13.24 -20.48
C LYS A 468 -12.04 11.75 -20.15
N GLN A 469 -13.12 11.05 -20.53
CA GLN A 469 -13.23 9.61 -20.35
C GLN A 469 -12.26 8.84 -21.24
N LEU A 470 -12.03 9.32 -22.48
CA LEU A 470 -11.03 8.76 -23.37
C LEU A 470 -9.64 8.83 -22.75
N ASN A 471 -9.23 9.99 -22.27
CA ASN A 471 -7.92 10.19 -21.66
C ASN A 471 -7.75 9.28 -20.44
N ARG A 472 -8.77 9.16 -19.57
CA ARG A 472 -8.73 8.24 -18.42
C ARG A 472 -8.59 6.79 -18.87
N LYS A 473 -9.41 6.31 -19.80
CA LYS A 473 -9.35 4.92 -20.29
C LYS A 473 -7.97 4.59 -20.89
N LEU A 474 -7.42 5.49 -21.70
CA LEU A 474 -6.09 5.33 -22.29
C LEU A 474 -5.00 5.28 -21.22
N PHE A 475 -5.06 6.15 -20.23
CA PHE A 475 -4.12 6.19 -19.12
C PHE A 475 -4.16 4.90 -18.30
N LEU A 476 -5.35 4.43 -17.87
CA LEU A 476 -5.48 3.19 -17.11
C LEU A 476 -5.03 1.97 -17.91
N LYS A 477 -5.34 1.93 -19.20
CA LYS A 477 -4.89 0.89 -20.12
C LYS A 477 -3.36 0.87 -20.20
N GLN A 478 -2.70 2.03 -20.32
CA GLN A 478 -1.25 2.10 -20.39
C GLN A 478 -0.60 1.57 -19.11
N LEU A 479 -1.09 2.01 -17.94
CA LEU A 479 -0.60 1.49 -16.64
C LEU A 479 -0.73 -0.04 -16.53
N ALA A 480 -1.85 -0.58 -17.00
CA ALA A 480 -2.09 -2.02 -16.98
C ALA A 480 -1.18 -2.78 -17.96
N VAL A 481 -0.95 -2.22 -19.16
CA VAL A 481 -0.03 -2.80 -20.16
C VAL A 481 1.40 -2.80 -19.61
N ASP A 482 1.85 -1.69 -19.03
CA ASP A 482 3.19 -1.57 -18.46
C ASP A 482 3.41 -2.57 -17.31
N LEU A 483 2.45 -2.69 -16.39
CA LEU A 483 2.48 -3.66 -15.30
C LEU A 483 2.51 -5.09 -15.85
N CYS A 484 1.55 -5.45 -16.71
CA CYS A 484 1.42 -6.81 -17.22
C CYS A 484 2.63 -7.23 -18.06
N THR A 485 3.25 -6.30 -18.80
CA THR A 485 4.49 -6.54 -19.55
C THR A 485 5.64 -6.86 -18.60
N SER A 486 5.80 -6.08 -17.54
CA SER A 486 6.84 -6.29 -16.54
C SER A 486 6.66 -7.64 -15.80
N GLU A 487 5.44 -7.93 -15.32
CA GLU A 487 5.13 -9.20 -14.64
C GLU A 487 5.31 -10.40 -15.56
N GLN A 488 4.86 -10.32 -16.82
CA GLN A 488 5.04 -11.39 -17.81
C GLN A 488 6.52 -11.69 -18.08
N ARG A 489 7.36 -10.66 -18.17
CA ARG A 489 8.82 -10.82 -18.34
C ARG A 489 9.45 -11.61 -17.19
N ILE A 490 9.05 -11.34 -15.94
CA ILE A 490 9.51 -12.09 -14.77
C ILE A 490 9.08 -13.55 -14.86
N LEU A 491 7.84 -13.82 -15.26
CA LEU A 491 7.31 -15.17 -15.45
C LEU A 491 8.06 -15.92 -16.57
N PHE A 492 8.35 -15.29 -17.71
CA PHE A 492 9.17 -15.92 -18.77
C PHE A 492 10.57 -16.28 -18.30
N ARG A 493 11.21 -15.41 -17.53
CA ARG A 493 12.52 -15.71 -16.94
C ARG A 493 12.42 -16.90 -15.98
N THR A 494 11.41 -16.92 -15.12
CA THR A 494 11.15 -18.04 -14.19
C THR A 494 10.91 -19.35 -14.96
N GLN A 495 10.08 -19.33 -15.99
CA GLN A 495 9.83 -20.46 -16.87
C GLN A 495 11.13 -21.00 -17.50
N TYR A 496 11.98 -20.11 -17.99
CA TYR A 496 13.28 -20.51 -18.56
C TYR A 496 14.16 -21.22 -17.53
N VAL A 497 14.27 -20.69 -16.32
CA VAL A 497 15.07 -21.30 -15.23
C VAL A 497 14.50 -22.65 -14.80
N LEU A 498 13.17 -22.77 -14.66
CA LEU A 498 12.49 -24.02 -14.32
C LEU A 498 12.72 -25.10 -15.38
N ARG A 499 12.55 -24.76 -16.67
CA ARG A 499 12.78 -25.69 -17.79
C ARG A 499 14.23 -26.15 -17.85
N ARG A 500 15.19 -25.26 -17.57
CA ARG A 500 16.61 -25.64 -17.47
C ARG A 500 16.83 -26.63 -16.33
N ARG A 501 16.34 -26.32 -15.12
CA ARG A 501 16.52 -27.17 -13.94
C ARG A 501 15.86 -28.55 -14.11
N LEU A 502 14.69 -28.61 -14.75
CA LEU A 502 14.03 -29.87 -15.11
C LEU A 502 14.86 -30.72 -16.09
N ARG A 503 15.50 -30.08 -17.10
CA ARG A 503 16.42 -30.79 -18.02
C ARG A 503 17.62 -31.37 -17.28
N ASP A 504 18.26 -30.57 -16.41
CA ASP A 504 19.44 -30.99 -15.64
C ASP A 504 19.09 -32.18 -14.70
N ILE A 505 17.88 -32.21 -14.12
CA ILE A 505 17.41 -33.36 -13.30
C ILE A 505 17.20 -34.59 -14.19
N ARG A 506 16.56 -34.44 -15.35
CA ARG A 506 16.24 -35.54 -16.27
C ARG A 506 17.48 -36.11 -16.93
N SER A 507 18.50 -35.30 -17.24
CA SER A 507 19.77 -35.75 -17.82
C SER A 507 20.68 -36.47 -16.83
N GLY A 508 20.37 -36.41 -15.52
CA GLY A 508 21.21 -36.99 -14.47
C GLY A 508 22.47 -36.19 -14.12
N GLU A 509 22.71 -35.04 -14.78
CA GLU A 509 23.88 -34.17 -14.52
C GLU A 509 23.93 -33.67 -13.08
N LEU A 510 22.78 -33.36 -12.46
CA LEU A 510 22.68 -32.99 -11.05
C LEU A 510 23.05 -34.13 -10.08
N ARG A 511 22.85 -35.38 -10.44
CA ARG A 511 23.32 -36.52 -9.65
C ARG A 511 24.85 -36.61 -9.66
N ALA A 512 25.49 -36.37 -10.82
CA ALA A 512 26.93 -36.37 -10.95
C ALA A 512 27.58 -35.22 -10.15
N LEU A 513 27.08 -34.00 -10.23
CA LEU A 513 27.59 -32.86 -9.48
C LEU A 513 27.45 -33.02 -7.95
N ARG A 514 26.37 -33.62 -7.47
CA ARG A 514 26.19 -33.91 -6.02
C ARG A 514 27.14 -35.00 -5.53
N LEU A 515 27.50 -35.97 -6.34
CA LEU A 515 28.54 -36.95 -6.03
C LEU A 515 29.91 -36.27 -5.94
N PHE A 516 30.22 -35.32 -6.83
CA PHE A 516 31.49 -34.58 -6.81
C PHE A 516 31.61 -33.63 -5.60
N ASP A 517 30.52 -32.92 -5.18
CA ASP A 517 30.55 -32.09 -3.98
C ASP A 517 30.59 -32.92 -2.67
N GLY A 518 30.03 -34.10 -2.68
CA GLY A 518 30.20 -35.10 -1.61
C GLY A 518 31.64 -35.55 -1.48
N PHE A 519 32.32 -35.80 -2.59
CA PHE A 519 33.75 -36.16 -2.62
C PHE A 519 34.65 -35.00 -2.18
N ARG A 520 34.35 -33.73 -2.53
CA ARG A 520 35.12 -32.57 -2.05
C ARG A 520 35.03 -32.32 -0.56
N LYS A 521 33.92 -32.70 0.09
CA LYS A 521 33.77 -32.63 1.56
C LYS A 521 34.51 -33.76 2.31
N LEU A 522 34.83 -34.85 1.64
CA LEU A 522 35.59 -35.97 2.22
C LEU A 522 37.13 -35.74 2.16
N PHE A 523 37.60 -34.75 1.41
CA PHE A 523 39.01 -34.41 1.26
C PHE A 523 39.38 -33.01 1.76
N LYS A 524 38.50 -32.40 2.59
CA LYS A 524 38.78 -31.28 3.46
C LYS A 524 38.63 -31.72 4.92
#